data_555ce7985fc3d3f29173ffa31462de63
#
_entry.id   555ce7985fc3d3f29173ffa31462de63
#
_cell.length_a   1.000
_cell.length_b   1.000
_cell.length_c   1.000
_cell.angle_alpha   90.00
_cell.angle_beta   90.00
_cell.angle_gamma   90.00
#
_symmetry.space_group_name_H-M   'P 1'
#
loop_
_entity.id
_entity.type
_entity.pdbx_description
1 polymer ?
#
loop_
_entity_poly.entity_id
_entity_poly.type
_entity_poly.pdbx_seq_one_letter_code
_entity_poly.pdbx_strand_id
1 'polypeptide(L)'
;APDFVYAYYNRANVAAMLKDYRAAIVDYDKAIQLSPDFADAYFNRGLTHIFLGNNKAGISDLSKAGELGVVSAYNVIKRFTDQTE
;
A
#
# COMPACT_ATOMS: atom_id res chain seq x y z
N ALA A 1 -12.03 5.35 -14.89
CA ALA A 1 -12.59 4.23 -14.13
C ALA A 1 -12.66 4.60 -12.65
N PRO A 2 -12.91 5.83 -12.38
CA PRO A 2 -12.75 6.33 -11.03
C PRO A 2 -13.63 5.63 -10.01
N ASP A 3 -14.86 5.32 -10.34
CA ASP A 3 -15.78 4.82 -9.32
C ASP A 3 -15.38 3.42 -8.83
N PHE A 4 -15.02 2.53 -9.73
CA PHE A 4 -14.62 1.17 -9.33
C PHE A 4 -13.29 1.17 -8.62
N VAL A 5 -12.36 2.01 -9.06
CA VAL A 5 -11.05 2.11 -8.41
C VAL A 5 -11.21 2.51 -6.96
N TYR A 6 -11.98 3.56 -6.70
CA TYR A 6 -12.17 4.02 -5.32
C TYR A 6 -12.97 3.04 -4.48
N ALA A 7 -13.93 2.33 -5.09
CA ALA A 7 -14.69 1.31 -4.36
C ALA A 7 -13.77 0.21 -3.85
N TYR A 8 -12.88 -0.31 -4.68
CA TYR A 8 -11.91 -1.31 -4.25
C TYR A 8 -10.95 -0.75 -3.21
N TYR A 9 -10.44 0.45 -3.46
CA TYR A 9 -9.51 1.10 -2.55
C TYR A 9 -10.14 1.30 -1.16
N ASN A 10 -11.35 1.82 -1.11
CA ASN A 10 -12.03 2.08 0.16
C ASN A 10 -12.33 0.78 0.90
N ARG A 11 -12.72 -0.27 0.19
CA ARG A 11 -12.99 -1.56 0.81
C ARG A 11 -11.70 -2.16 1.37
N ALA A 12 -10.60 -1.99 0.63
CA ALA A 12 -9.29 -2.43 1.12
C ALA A 12 -8.91 -1.71 2.41
N ASN A 13 -9.15 -0.40 2.46
CA ASN A 13 -8.84 0.38 3.66
C ASN A 13 -9.65 -0.11 4.87
N VAL A 14 -10.92 -0.42 4.67
CA VAL A 14 -11.77 -0.94 5.76
C VAL A 14 -11.24 -2.30 6.22
N ALA A 15 -10.90 -3.18 5.29
CA ALA A 15 -10.34 -4.48 5.63
C ALA A 15 -9.05 -4.33 6.45
N ALA A 16 -8.19 -3.42 6.04
CA ALA A 16 -6.93 -3.16 6.75
C ALA A 16 -7.19 -2.63 8.16
N MET A 17 -8.18 -1.76 8.31
CA MET A 17 -8.57 -1.25 9.63
C MET A 17 -9.07 -2.37 10.54
N LEU A 18 -9.72 -3.37 9.96
CA LEU A 18 -10.20 -4.53 10.70
C LEU A 18 -9.12 -5.60 10.86
N LYS A 19 -7.90 -5.30 10.40
CA LYS A 19 -6.75 -6.21 10.45
C LYS A 19 -6.91 -7.45 9.57
N ASP A 20 -7.84 -7.39 8.61
CA ASP A 20 -7.93 -8.43 7.58
C ASP A 20 -7.03 -8.04 6.42
N TYR A 21 -5.72 -8.20 6.65
CA TYR A 21 -4.72 -7.70 5.73
C TYR A 21 -4.73 -8.43 4.39
N ARG A 22 -5.03 -9.71 4.39
CA ARG A 22 -5.07 -10.48 3.14
C ARG A 22 -6.21 -10.01 2.24
N ALA A 23 -7.38 -9.76 2.81
CA ALA A 23 -8.51 -9.20 2.05
C ALA A 23 -8.18 -7.81 1.53
N ALA A 24 -7.48 -7.00 2.34
CA ALA A 24 -7.07 -5.68 1.92
C ALA A 24 -6.15 -5.75 0.70
N ILE A 25 -5.17 -6.65 0.71
CA ILE A 25 -4.24 -6.81 -0.41
C ILE A 25 -4.99 -7.13 -1.70
N VAL A 26 -5.96 -8.04 -1.65
CA VAL A 26 -6.75 -8.41 -2.82
C VAL A 26 -7.39 -7.17 -3.45
N ASP A 27 -7.99 -6.32 -2.62
CA ASP A 27 -8.68 -5.13 -3.12
C ASP A 27 -7.72 -4.04 -3.55
N TYR A 28 -6.58 -3.86 -2.85
CA TYR A 28 -5.55 -2.93 -3.32
C TYR A 28 -4.99 -3.38 -4.67
N ASP A 29 -4.77 -4.69 -4.84
CA ASP A 29 -4.30 -5.23 -6.11
C ASP A 29 -5.25 -4.84 -7.24
N LYS A 30 -6.54 -4.96 -6.99
CA LYS A 30 -7.56 -4.64 -7.98
C LYS A 30 -7.55 -3.14 -8.31
N ALA A 31 -7.47 -2.30 -7.29
CA ALA A 31 -7.43 -0.85 -7.49
C ALA A 31 -6.21 -0.46 -8.33
N ILE A 32 -5.05 -1.03 -8.03
CA ILE A 32 -3.82 -0.74 -8.75
C ILE A 32 -3.87 -1.26 -10.18
N GLN A 33 -4.49 -2.44 -10.39
CA GLN A 33 -4.67 -3.00 -11.72
C GLN A 33 -5.50 -2.06 -12.60
N LEU A 34 -6.51 -1.45 -12.01
CA LEU A 34 -7.38 -0.51 -12.71
C LEU A 34 -6.76 0.88 -12.86
N SER A 35 -5.88 1.26 -11.96
CA SER A 35 -5.22 2.56 -11.97
C SER A 35 -3.77 2.41 -11.52
N PRO A 36 -2.86 2.09 -12.45
CA PRO A 36 -1.45 1.79 -12.10
C PRO A 36 -0.66 2.95 -11.51
N ASP A 37 -1.19 4.15 -11.55
CA ASP A 37 -0.56 5.34 -10.97
C ASP A 37 -1.22 5.80 -9.68
N PHE A 38 -2.03 4.96 -9.07
CA PHE A 38 -2.75 5.30 -7.84
C PHE A 38 -1.79 5.22 -6.64
N ALA A 39 -1.12 6.32 -6.37
CA ALA A 39 -0.05 6.40 -5.38
C ALA A 39 -0.48 5.96 -3.98
N ASP A 40 -1.66 6.40 -3.53
CA ASP A 40 -2.14 6.07 -2.19
C ASP A 40 -2.40 4.57 -2.03
N ALA A 41 -2.81 3.90 -3.09
CA ALA A 41 -3.04 2.46 -3.04
C ALA A 41 -1.72 1.71 -2.86
N TYR A 42 -0.66 2.13 -3.54
CA TYR A 42 0.67 1.56 -3.31
C TYR A 42 1.13 1.80 -1.88
N PHE A 43 0.93 3.01 -1.38
CA PHE A 43 1.34 3.35 -0.02
C PHE A 43 0.65 2.44 1.00
N ASN A 44 -0.66 2.33 0.91
CA ASN A 44 -1.44 1.53 1.86
C ASN A 44 -1.19 0.04 1.69
N ARG A 45 -1.02 -0.43 0.44
CA ARG A 45 -0.67 -1.84 0.22
C ARG A 45 0.70 -2.15 0.80
N GLY A 46 1.64 -1.22 0.65
CA GLY A 46 2.98 -1.38 1.21
C GLY A 46 2.96 -1.53 2.71
N LEU A 47 2.22 -0.66 3.41
CA LEU A 47 2.06 -0.77 4.86
C LEU A 47 1.42 -2.10 5.24
N THR A 48 0.41 -2.52 4.48
CA THR A 48 -0.29 -3.77 4.73
C THR A 48 0.64 -4.97 4.58
N HIS A 49 1.49 -4.97 3.55
CA HIS A 49 2.51 -6.01 3.40
C HIS A 49 3.46 -6.06 4.59
N ILE A 50 3.87 -4.90 5.10
CA ILE A 50 4.74 -4.86 6.26
C ILE A 50 4.05 -5.47 7.49
N PHE A 51 2.77 -5.15 7.70
CA PHE A 51 2.02 -5.76 8.80
C PHE A 51 1.90 -7.27 8.67
N LEU A 52 1.89 -7.78 7.43
CA LEU A 52 1.89 -9.23 7.18
C LEU A 52 3.27 -9.87 7.30
N GLY A 53 4.31 -9.07 7.48
CA GLY A 53 5.67 -9.58 7.51
C GLY A 53 6.34 -9.66 6.15
N ASN A 54 5.69 -9.20 5.09
CA ASN A 54 6.22 -9.19 3.73
C ASN A 54 7.01 -7.90 3.51
N ASN A 55 8.12 -7.76 4.19
CA ASN A 55 8.86 -6.50 4.24
C ASN A 55 9.37 -6.06 2.88
N LYS A 56 9.86 -7.01 2.08
CA LYS A 56 10.41 -6.71 0.77
C LYS A 56 9.34 -6.14 -0.16
N ALA A 57 8.18 -6.79 -0.20
CA ALA A 57 7.06 -6.32 -1.00
C ALA A 57 6.56 -4.96 -0.49
N GLY A 58 6.54 -4.79 0.83
CA GLY A 58 6.10 -3.52 1.42
C GLY A 58 7.02 -2.37 1.04
N ILE A 59 8.33 -2.57 1.12
CA ILE A 59 9.30 -1.53 0.77
C ILE A 59 9.19 -1.20 -0.71
N SER A 60 9.01 -2.20 -1.56
CA SER A 60 8.84 -1.98 -3.00
C SER A 60 7.62 -1.09 -3.28
N ASP A 61 6.50 -1.37 -2.62
CA ASP A 61 5.29 -0.55 -2.78
C ASP A 61 5.48 0.87 -2.26
N LEU A 62 6.15 1.02 -1.13
CA LEU A 62 6.42 2.34 -0.58
C LEU A 62 7.33 3.14 -1.49
N SER A 63 8.34 2.51 -2.09
CA SER A 63 9.18 3.15 -3.10
C SER A 63 8.36 3.65 -4.27
N LYS A 64 7.45 2.81 -4.76
CA LYS A 64 6.58 3.19 -5.88
C LYS A 64 5.69 4.36 -5.50
N ALA A 65 5.10 4.32 -4.31
CA ALA A 65 4.28 5.43 -3.82
C ALA A 65 5.08 6.72 -3.77
N GLY A 66 6.32 6.65 -3.29
CA GLY A 66 7.21 7.80 -3.24
C GLY A 66 7.50 8.37 -4.62
N GLU A 67 7.79 7.50 -5.59
CA GLU A 67 8.01 7.91 -6.98
C GLU A 67 6.77 8.60 -7.57
N LEU A 68 5.60 8.18 -7.16
CA LEU A 68 4.34 8.74 -7.65
C LEU A 68 3.89 9.97 -6.86
N GLY A 69 4.68 10.42 -5.89
CA GLY A 69 4.44 11.68 -5.21
C GLY A 69 4.11 11.63 -3.74
N VAL A 70 3.97 10.44 -3.14
CA VAL A 70 3.74 10.32 -1.70
C VAL A 70 5.08 10.38 -0.99
N VAL A 71 5.54 11.59 -0.74
CA VAL A 71 6.89 11.83 -0.20
C VAL A 71 7.08 11.17 1.17
N SER A 72 6.03 11.14 1.99
CA SER A 72 6.10 10.51 3.31
C SER A 72 6.45 9.02 3.25
N ALA A 73 6.28 8.38 2.09
CA ALA A 73 6.66 6.97 1.93
C ALA A 73 8.15 6.76 2.17
N TYR A 74 8.98 7.71 1.77
CA TYR A 74 10.42 7.61 1.98
C TYR A 74 10.78 7.65 3.47
N ASN A 75 10.02 8.42 4.24
CA ASN A 75 10.22 8.48 5.69
C ASN A 75 9.89 7.15 6.36
N VAL A 76 8.84 6.48 5.87
CA VAL A 76 8.47 5.15 6.39
C VAL A 76 9.57 4.15 6.08
N ILE A 77 10.07 4.15 4.84
CA ILE A 77 11.16 3.26 4.45
C ILE A 77 12.38 3.49 5.34
N LYS A 78 12.73 4.74 5.55
CA LYS A 78 13.89 5.09 6.35
C LYS A 78 13.76 4.58 7.78
N ARG A 79 12.62 4.81 8.42
CA ARG A 79 12.38 4.30 9.77
C ARG A 79 12.52 2.80 9.83
N PHE A 80 11.97 2.12 8.84
CA PHE A 80 11.97 0.68 8.82
C PHE A 80 13.39 0.13 8.66
N THR A 81 14.16 0.71 7.76
CA THR A 81 15.54 0.26 7.53
C THR A 81 16.46 0.63 8.69
N ASP A 82 16.26 1.77 9.32
CA ASP A 82 17.05 2.18 10.47
C ASP A 82 16.87 1.23 11.65
N GLN A 83 15.69 0.63 11.78
CA GLN A 83 15.39 -0.30 12.86
C GLN A 83 16.05 -1.66 12.69
N THR A 84 16.56 -1.96 11.52
CA THR A 84 17.16 -3.26 11.23
C THR A 84 18.66 -3.31 11.49
N GLU A 85 19.21 -2.18 11.87
CA GLU A 85 20.63 -2.13 12.25
C GLU A 85 20.80 -2.62 13.68
#